data_e3872ab55925838d8321726293af448c
#
_entry.id   e3872ab55925838d8321726293af448c
#
_cell.length_a   1.000
_cell.length_b   1.000
_cell.length_c   1.000
_cell.angle_alpha   90.00
_cell.angle_beta   90.00
_cell.angle_gamma   90.00
#
_symmetry.space_group_name_H-M   'P 1'
#
loop_
_entity.id
_entity.type
_entity.pdbx_description
1 polymer ?
#
loop_
_entity_poly.entity_id
_entity_poly.type
_entity_poly.pdbx_seq_one_letter_code
_entity_poly.pdbx_strand_id
1 'polypeptide(L)'
;DKLKEMGLEPIRGIGGTGVVAYIDGTEPGPTVMLRADMDALPFVIDGKDACIHACGHDSHTAMVLATAAKLIGHVKKGRVKLFFQPAEETLFGALKSYDDGVLDDVDYAFGAHVRPIQDIPDGTVCAAVRHTSSTFCIVELKGKVAHGSRPHLGASVVEAAVLATNAVNSLWVNPNLSLIH
;
A
#
# COMPACT_ATOMS: atom_id res chain seq x y z
N ASP A 1 -7.10 -2.26 -20.69
CA ASP A 1 -7.43 -1.77 -22.05
C ASP A 1 -6.59 -0.54 -22.40
N LYS A 2 -6.45 0.45 -21.51
CA LYS A 2 -5.70 1.70 -21.78
C LYS A 2 -4.25 1.48 -22.26
N LEU A 3 -3.54 0.55 -21.65
CA LEU A 3 -2.18 0.17 -22.09
C LEU A 3 -2.16 -0.36 -23.51
N LYS A 4 -3.16 -1.18 -23.91
CA LYS A 4 -3.28 -1.67 -25.29
C LYS A 4 -3.57 -0.56 -26.30
N GLU A 5 -4.42 0.41 -25.92
CA GLU A 5 -4.67 1.61 -26.75
C GLU A 5 -3.39 2.42 -26.98
N MET A 6 -2.45 2.36 -26.03
CA MET A 6 -1.14 3.00 -26.11
C MET A 6 -0.11 2.17 -26.91
N GLY A 7 -0.48 1.00 -27.42
CA GLY A 7 0.42 0.09 -28.15
C GLY A 7 1.30 -0.78 -27.25
N LEU A 8 1.01 -0.89 -25.96
CA LEU A 8 1.74 -1.75 -25.03
C LEU A 8 1.04 -3.09 -24.84
N GLU A 9 1.83 -4.13 -24.54
CA GLU A 9 1.33 -5.48 -24.26
C GLU A 9 1.26 -5.72 -22.73
N PRO A 10 0.07 -5.64 -22.09
CA PRO A 10 -0.06 -5.84 -20.66
C PRO A 10 0.00 -7.31 -20.26
N ILE A 11 0.84 -7.63 -19.29
CA ILE A 11 0.92 -8.93 -18.60
C ILE A 11 0.02 -8.81 -17.37
N ARG A 12 -0.99 -9.66 -17.27
CA ARG A 12 -1.98 -9.65 -16.19
C ARG A 12 -1.74 -10.78 -15.20
N GLY A 13 -2.29 -10.63 -14.00
CA GLY A 13 -2.29 -11.67 -12.98
C GLY A 13 -1.17 -11.57 -11.95
N ILE A 14 -0.32 -10.55 -12.02
CA ILE A 14 0.73 -10.30 -11.05
C ILE A 14 0.10 -9.94 -9.70
N GLY A 15 0.45 -10.66 -8.65
CA GLY A 15 -0.19 -10.50 -7.34
C GLY A 15 -1.69 -10.83 -7.32
N GLY A 16 -2.17 -11.56 -8.34
CA GLY A 16 -3.58 -11.92 -8.55
C GLY A 16 -4.26 -11.10 -9.62
N THR A 17 -4.46 -9.81 -9.45
CA THR A 17 -5.14 -8.91 -10.41
C THR A 17 -4.26 -7.79 -10.94
N GLY A 18 -3.00 -7.74 -10.52
CA GLY A 18 -2.03 -6.73 -10.94
C GLY A 18 -1.66 -6.84 -12.41
N VAL A 19 -1.12 -5.76 -12.94
CA VAL A 19 -0.78 -5.64 -14.35
C VAL A 19 0.63 -5.06 -14.49
N VAL A 20 1.42 -5.64 -15.39
CA VAL A 20 2.73 -5.13 -15.78
C VAL A 20 2.73 -4.85 -17.28
N ALA A 21 3.42 -3.79 -17.70
CA ALA A 21 3.75 -3.52 -19.10
C ALA A 21 5.15 -2.91 -19.19
N TYR A 22 5.75 -3.00 -20.37
CA TYR A 22 7.11 -2.49 -20.60
C TYR A 22 7.13 -1.46 -21.72
N ILE A 23 7.98 -0.45 -21.55
CA ILE A 23 8.37 0.49 -22.57
C ILE A 23 9.88 0.29 -22.80
N ASP A 24 10.23 -0.32 -23.92
CA ASP A 24 11.63 -0.60 -24.23
C ASP A 24 12.32 0.62 -24.82
N GLY A 25 13.58 0.81 -24.42
CA GLY A 25 14.47 1.77 -25.03
C GLY A 25 15.13 1.19 -26.29
N THR A 26 15.86 2.06 -26.99
CA THR A 26 16.58 1.70 -28.22
C THR A 26 17.94 1.06 -27.96
N GLU A 27 18.49 1.20 -26.76
CA GLU A 27 19.77 0.67 -26.33
C GLU A 27 19.65 -0.14 -25.04
N PRO A 28 20.50 -1.14 -24.81
CA PRO A 28 20.56 -1.86 -23.55
C PRO A 28 20.85 -0.93 -22.36
N GLY A 29 20.23 -1.21 -21.22
CA GLY A 29 20.42 -0.45 -19.99
C GLY A 29 19.56 -0.96 -18.85
N PRO A 30 19.45 -0.20 -17.74
CA PRO A 30 18.73 -0.63 -16.56
C PRO A 30 17.22 -0.67 -16.77
N THR A 31 16.56 -1.48 -15.96
CA THR A 31 15.10 -1.49 -15.82
C THR A 31 14.67 -0.56 -14.69
N VAL A 32 13.87 0.43 -15.02
CA VAL A 32 13.27 1.37 -14.06
C VAL A 32 11.79 1.06 -13.91
N MET A 33 11.37 0.66 -12.72
CA MET A 33 9.95 0.42 -12.44
C MET A 33 9.24 1.68 -11.96
N LEU A 34 8.08 1.95 -12.55
CA LEU A 34 7.10 2.93 -12.06
C LEU A 34 5.90 2.15 -11.48
N ARG A 35 5.69 2.30 -10.18
CA ARG A 35 4.64 1.59 -9.44
C ARG A 35 3.47 2.53 -9.15
N ALA A 36 2.25 2.06 -9.41
CA ALA A 36 1.01 2.61 -8.87
C ALA A 36 0.21 1.48 -8.21
N ASP A 37 -0.36 1.73 -7.06
CA ASP A 37 -1.45 0.92 -6.53
C ASP A 37 -2.76 1.25 -7.25
N MET A 38 -3.74 0.35 -7.18
CA MET A 38 -4.98 0.50 -7.94
C MET A 38 -6.23 0.01 -7.21
N ASP A 39 -6.10 -0.37 -5.95
CA ASP A 39 -7.23 -0.87 -5.15
C ASP A 39 -8.06 0.27 -4.56
N ALA A 40 -9.34 -0.03 -4.35
CA ALA A 40 -10.29 0.82 -3.67
C ALA A 40 -10.65 0.23 -2.31
N LEU A 41 -11.08 1.07 -1.40
CA LEU A 41 -11.49 0.69 -0.05
C LEU A 41 -13.00 0.43 0.00
N PRO A 42 -13.44 -0.60 0.74
CA PRO A 42 -14.85 -0.86 0.97
C PRO A 42 -15.43 0.13 1.99
N PHE A 43 -16.59 0.67 1.67
CA PHE A 43 -17.35 1.59 2.51
C PHE A 43 -18.83 1.20 2.53
N VAL A 44 -19.57 1.69 3.52
CA VAL A 44 -21.03 1.67 3.54
C VAL A 44 -21.51 3.13 3.46
N ILE A 45 -22.16 3.49 2.36
CA ILE A 45 -22.68 4.83 2.13
C ILE A 45 -24.22 4.71 2.03
N ASP A 46 -24.94 5.44 2.87
CA ASP A 46 -26.39 5.41 2.94
C ASP A 46 -26.97 3.99 3.05
N GLY A 47 -26.28 3.13 3.85
CA GLY A 47 -26.69 1.73 4.07
C GLY A 47 -26.41 0.79 2.89
N LYS A 48 -25.63 1.21 1.88
CA LYS A 48 -25.25 0.41 0.71
C LYS A 48 -23.76 0.22 0.67
N ASP A 49 -23.33 -0.99 0.31
CA ASP A 49 -21.92 -1.27 0.06
C ASP A 49 -21.42 -0.47 -1.16
N ALA A 50 -20.26 0.15 -1.01
CA ALA A 50 -19.58 0.93 -2.03
C ALA A 50 -18.08 0.68 -1.97
N CYS A 51 -17.39 0.84 -3.08
CA CYS A 51 -15.93 0.90 -3.14
C CYS A 51 -15.51 2.28 -3.62
N ILE A 52 -14.69 2.98 -2.83
CA ILE A 52 -14.21 4.31 -3.17
C ILE A 52 -12.68 4.41 -3.04
N HIS A 53 -12.07 5.26 -3.84
CA HIS A 53 -10.64 5.52 -3.78
C HIS A 53 -10.32 6.60 -2.72
N ALA A 54 -10.61 6.29 -1.46
CA ALA A 54 -10.36 7.23 -0.35
C ALA A 54 -8.86 7.50 -0.12
N CYS A 55 -7.99 6.59 -0.54
CA CYS A 55 -6.54 6.75 -0.47
C CYS A 55 -5.92 7.34 -1.76
N GLY A 56 -6.71 7.54 -2.82
CA GLY A 56 -6.28 8.19 -4.06
C GLY A 56 -5.52 7.30 -5.04
N HIS A 57 -5.65 5.97 -4.95
CA HIS A 57 -4.94 5.02 -5.82
C HIS A 57 -5.34 5.13 -7.30
N ASP A 58 -6.55 5.62 -7.59
CA ASP A 58 -6.97 5.99 -8.96
C ASP A 58 -6.09 7.09 -9.55
N SER A 59 -5.74 8.09 -8.73
CA SER A 59 -4.81 9.16 -9.13
C SER A 59 -3.41 8.63 -9.39
N HIS A 60 -2.91 7.69 -8.59
CA HIS A 60 -1.61 7.05 -8.81
C HIS A 60 -1.59 6.29 -10.13
N THR A 61 -2.63 5.51 -10.40
CA THR A 61 -2.81 4.82 -11.68
C THR A 61 -2.84 5.81 -12.85
N ALA A 62 -3.58 6.92 -12.72
CA ALA A 62 -3.65 7.96 -13.75
C ALA A 62 -2.28 8.63 -14.00
N MET A 63 -1.50 8.92 -12.93
CA MET A 63 -0.16 9.48 -13.05
C MET A 63 0.80 8.56 -13.81
N VAL A 64 0.81 7.26 -13.50
CA VAL A 64 1.67 6.29 -14.20
C VAL A 64 1.25 6.14 -15.66
N LEU A 65 -0.05 6.10 -15.97
CA LEU A 65 -0.53 6.07 -17.35
C LEU A 65 -0.16 7.33 -18.14
N ALA A 66 -0.31 8.51 -17.54
CA ALA A 66 0.07 9.77 -18.17
C ALA A 66 1.59 9.86 -18.41
N THR A 67 2.38 9.35 -17.48
CA THR A 67 3.84 9.25 -17.61
C THR A 67 4.22 8.28 -18.73
N ALA A 68 3.58 7.12 -18.79
CA ALA A 68 3.79 6.13 -19.86
C ALA A 68 3.54 6.74 -21.24
N ALA A 69 2.44 7.49 -21.42
CA ALA A 69 2.11 8.15 -22.68
C ALA A 69 3.21 9.12 -23.14
N LYS A 70 3.94 9.73 -22.19
CA LYS A 70 5.06 10.63 -22.50
C LYS A 70 6.39 9.89 -22.75
N LEU A 71 6.53 8.69 -22.22
CA LEU A 71 7.77 7.90 -22.33
C LEU A 71 7.81 7.02 -23.58
N ILE A 72 6.66 6.63 -24.13
CA ILE A 72 6.58 5.81 -25.34
C ILE A 72 7.30 6.54 -26.49
N GLY A 73 8.28 5.86 -27.11
CA GLY A 73 9.13 6.39 -28.16
C GLY A 73 10.23 7.37 -27.69
N HIS A 74 10.34 7.63 -26.39
CA HIS A 74 11.33 8.57 -25.84
C HIS A 74 12.37 7.91 -24.92
N VAL A 75 12.18 6.66 -24.54
CA VAL A 75 13.15 5.88 -23.76
C VAL A 75 14.33 5.55 -24.69
N LYS A 76 15.52 6.07 -24.38
CA LYS A 76 16.72 5.84 -25.19
C LYS A 76 17.50 4.61 -24.72
N LYS A 77 17.62 4.42 -23.40
CA LYS A 77 18.44 3.37 -22.81
C LYS A 77 17.71 2.62 -21.73
N GLY A 78 17.85 1.28 -21.73
CA GLY A 78 17.17 0.41 -20.79
C GLY A 78 15.68 0.26 -21.09
N ARG A 79 14.87 0.03 -20.07
CA ARG A 79 13.43 -0.10 -20.18
C ARG A 79 12.70 0.48 -18.99
N VAL A 80 11.45 0.87 -19.18
CA VAL A 80 10.55 1.25 -18.11
C VAL A 80 9.52 0.15 -17.91
N LYS A 81 9.45 -0.38 -16.69
CA LYS A 81 8.45 -1.34 -16.24
C LYS A 81 7.33 -0.58 -15.55
N LEU A 82 6.14 -0.61 -16.10
CA LEU A 82 4.93 -0.07 -15.48
C LEU A 82 4.31 -1.19 -14.63
N PHE A 83 4.13 -0.96 -13.35
CA PHE A 83 3.51 -1.92 -12.45
C PHE A 83 2.30 -1.32 -11.76
N PHE A 84 1.12 -1.92 -11.99
CA PHE A 84 -0.13 -1.57 -11.36
C PHE A 84 -0.44 -2.62 -10.30
N GLN A 85 -0.19 -2.27 -9.04
CA GLN A 85 -0.24 -3.17 -7.90
C GLN A 85 -1.66 -3.29 -7.35
N PRO A 86 -2.18 -4.52 -7.14
CA PRO A 86 -3.43 -4.74 -6.43
C PRO A 86 -3.23 -4.76 -4.92
N ALA A 87 -4.33 -4.64 -4.17
CA ALA A 87 -4.44 -4.99 -2.74
C ALA A 87 -3.32 -4.40 -1.85
N GLU A 88 -3.02 -3.12 -2.05
CA GLU A 88 -2.02 -2.38 -1.24
C GLU A 88 -2.51 -2.29 0.21
N GLU A 89 -3.77 -1.94 0.41
CA GLU A 89 -4.40 -1.70 1.73
C GLU A 89 -4.46 -2.96 2.61
N THR A 90 -4.32 -4.14 2.03
CA THR A 90 -4.26 -5.40 2.76
C THR A 90 -2.85 -5.88 3.04
N LEU A 91 -1.82 -5.21 2.51
CA LEU A 91 -0.41 -5.59 2.52
C LEU A 91 -0.08 -6.89 1.74
N PHE A 92 -1.08 -7.69 1.39
CA PHE A 92 -0.88 -8.96 0.68
C PHE A 92 -0.53 -8.78 -0.79
N GLY A 93 -1.02 -7.71 -1.43
CA GLY A 93 -0.78 -7.49 -2.85
C GLY A 93 0.68 -7.29 -3.20
N ALA A 94 1.42 -6.56 -2.36
CA ALA A 94 2.86 -6.37 -2.54
C ALA A 94 3.64 -7.68 -2.37
N LEU A 95 3.37 -8.44 -1.30
CA LEU A 95 4.04 -9.72 -1.02
C LEU A 95 3.79 -10.73 -2.15
N LYS A 96 2.53 -10.88 -2.54
CA LYS A 96 2.17 -11.80 -3.62
C LYS A 96 2.78 -11.40 -4.96
N SER A 97 2.85 -10.11 -5.27
CA SER A 97 3.52 -9.63 -6.48
C SER A 97 5.04 -9.87 -6.42
N TYR A 98 5.64 -9.78 -5.25
CA TYR A 98 7.04 -10.13 -5.04
C TYR A 98 7.28 -11.62 -5.29
N ASP A 99 6.43 -12.49 -4.75
CA ASP A 99 6.51 -13.94 -4.98
C ASP A 99 6.32 -14.31 -6.46
N ASP A 100 5.55 -13.52 -7.21
CA ASP A 100 5.38 -13.65 -8.66
C ASP A 100 6.56 -13.06 -9.47
N GLY A 101 7.63 -12.61 -8.81
CA GLY A 101 8.86 -12.15 -9.45
C GLY A 101 8.79 -10.74 -10.02
N VAL A 102 7.90 -9.88 -9.53
CA VAL A 102 7.71 -8.52 -10.09
C VAL A 102 8.97 -7.66 -10.01
N LEU A 103 9.90 -7.96 -9.10
CA LEU A 103 11.15 -7.22 -8.90
C LEU A 103 12.38 -7.87 -9.53
N ASP A 104 12.29 -9.08 -10.10
CA ASP A 104 13.45 -9.87 -10.52
C ASP A 104 14.31 -9.20 -11.60
N ASP A 105 13.69 -8.37 -12.44
CA ASP A 105 14.35 -7.64 -13.53
C ASP A 105 14.47 -6.13 -13.26
N VAL A 106 14.30 -5.67 -12.02
CA VAL A 106 14.21 -4.25 -11.66
C VAL A 106 15.49 -3.75 -11.00
N ASP A 107 16.15 -2.76 -11.60
CA ASP A 107 17.32 -2.09 -11.01
C ASP A 107 16.92 -0.91 -10.10
N TYR A 108 15.87 -0.16 -10.48
CA TYR A 108 15.37 1.00 -9.73
C TYR A 108 13.84 0.99 -9.71
N ALA A 109 13.25 1.35 -8.58
CA ALA A 109 11.80 1.44 -8.42
C ALA A 109 11.39 2.82 -7.90
N PHE A 110 10.34 3.38 -8.49
CA PHE A 110 9.72 4.63 -8.08
C PHE A 110 8.22 4.45 -7.94
N GLY A 111 7.66 5.07 -6.90
CA GLY A 111 6.23 5.21 -6.69
C GLY A 111 5.92 6.62 -6.21
N ALA A 112 4.73 7.10 -6.50
CA ALA A 112 4.22 8.35 -5.96
C ALA A 112 2.96 8.07 -5.15
N HIS A 113 2.71 8.89 -4.14
CA HIS A 113 1.48 8.83 -3.36
C HIS A 113 0.93 10.23 -3.14
N VAL A 114 -0.36 10.44 -3.40
CA VAL A 114 -1.03 11.67 -3.00
C VAL A 114 -1.08 11.76 -1.48
N ARG A 115 -0.99 12.96 -0.96
CA ARG A 115 -0.99 13.19 0.49
C ARG A 115 -2.10 14.19 0.84
N PRO A 116 -2.71 14.05 2.02
CA PRO A 116 -3.69 15.02 2.47
C PRO A 116 -3.04 16.40 2.68
N ILE A 117 -3.84 17.45 2.52
CA ILE A 117 -3.37 18.84 2.64
C ILE A 117 -2.78 19.16 4.01
N GLN A 118 -3.11 18.36 5.03
CA GLN A 118 -2.55 18.46 6.37
C GLN A 118 -1.07 18.04 6.43
N ASP A 119 -0.65 17.15 5.52
CA ASP A 119 0.73 16.66 5.46
C ASP A 119 1.58 17.50 4.50
N ILE A 120 1.03 17.82 3.33
CA ILE A 120 1.73 18.55 2.26
C ILE A 120 0.77 19.59 1.67
N PRO A 121 1.15 20.87 1.62
CA PRO A 121 0.31 21.91 1.02
C PRO A 121 -0.04 21.61 -0.43
N ASP A 122 -1.24 22.01 -0.86
CA ASP A 122 -1.70 21.85 -2.23
C ASP A 122 -0.74 22.47 -3.25
N GLY A 123 -0.57 21.81 -4.39
CA GLY A 123 0.37 22.22 -5.44
C GLY A 123 1.85 21.94 -5.13
N THR A 124 2.16 21.29 -4.02
CA THR A 124 3.54 20.95 -3.62
C THR A 124 3.88 19.50 -3.98
N VAL A 125 5.12 19.28 -4.40
CA VAL A 125 5.69 17.94 -4.65
C VAL A 125 6.89 17.74 -3.72
N CYS A 126 6.87 16.64 -2.96
CA CYS A 126 7.99 16.22 -2.14
C CYS A 126 8.79 15.13 -2.86
N ALA A 127 10.11 15.28 -2.91
CA ALA A 127 11.00 14.32 -3.58
C ALA A 127 11.06 12.96 -2.88
N ALA A 128 10.80 12.92 -1.58
CA ALA A 128 10.75 11.70 -0.79
C ALA A 128 9.77 11.87 0.37
N VAL A 129 8.99 10.84 0.64
CA VAL A 129 8.08 10.77 1.78
C VAL A 129 8.45 9.55 2.61
N ARG A 130 8.53 9.73 3.92
CA ARG A 130 8.72 8.63 4.85
C ARG A 130 7.36 8.19 5.38
N HIS A 131 7.15 6.90 5.43
CA HIS A 131 5.97 6.30 6.04
C HIS A 131 6.33 5.68 7.38
N THR A 132 5.38 5.71 8.31
CA THR A 132 5.46 4.92 9.53
C THR A 132 5.17 3.46 9.22
N SER A 133 5.74 2.54 9.99
CA SER A 133 5.36 1.14 9.90
C SER A 133 4.02 0.91 10.62
N SER A 134 3.22 -0.03 10.09
CA SER A 134 2.00 -0.50 10.72
C SER A 134 2.19 -1.95 11.16
N THR A 135 1.74 -2.27 12.36
CA THR A 135 1.81 -3.64 12.89
C THR A 135 0.48 -3.99 13.53
N PHE A 136 -0.08 -5.13 13.16
CA PHE A 136 -1.24 -5.69 13.84
C PHE A 136 -0.77 -6.59 14.97
N CYS A 137 -1.29 -6.33 16.19
CA CYS A 137 -1.08 -7.20 17.33
C CYS A 137 -2.42 -7.77 17.76
N ILE A 138 -2.55 -9.09 17.72
CA ILE A 138 -3.75 -9.80 18.19
C ILE A 138 -3.44 -10.39 19.56
N VAL A 139 -4.20 -10.00 20.57
CA VAL A 139 -4.05 -10.50 21.93
C VAL A 139 -5.27 -11.34 22.29
N GLU A 140 -5.07 -12.63 22.51
CA GLU A 140 -6.10 -13.54 23.01
C GLU A 140 -5.98 -13.69 24.53
N LEU A 141 -7.03 -13.31 25.25
CA LEU A 141 -7.08 -13.41 26.72
C LEU A 141 -7.95 -14.58 27.15
N LYS A 142 -7.40 -15.53 27.90
CA LYS A 142 -8.10 -16.66 28.45
C LYS A 142 -8.25 -16.48 29.96
N GLY A 143 -9.49 -16.44 30.41
CA GLY A 143 -9.85 -16.26 31.82
C GLY A 143 -10.50 -17.49 32.46
N LYS A 144 -10.78 -17.36 33.75
CA LYS A 144 -11.53 -18.37 34.53
C LYS A 144 -12.73 -17.71 35.19
N VAL A 145 -13.90 -18.26 34.94
CA VAL A 145 -15.15 -17.79 35.56
C VAL A 145 -15.15 -18.09 37.06
N ALA A 146 -15.62 -17.15 37.86
CA ALA A 146 -15.89 -17.33 39.27
C ALA A 146 -17.21 -16.64 39.67
N HIS A 147 -17.78 -17.06 40.76
CA HIS A 147 -18.98 -16.40 41.33
C HIS A 147 -18.63 -14.97 41.77
N GLY A 148 -19.51 -14.00 41.54
CA GLY A 148 -19.25 -12.57 41.79
C GLY A 148 -18.84 -12.25 43.26
N SER A 149 -19.29 -13.04 44.23
CA SER A 149 -18.88 -12.91 45.64
C SER A 149 -17.52 -13.57 45.96
N ARG A 150 -16.90 -14.25 44.98
CA ARG A 150 -15.61 -14.98 45.15
C ARG A 150 -14.68 -14.72 43.96
N PRO A 151 -14.40 -13.46 43.65
CA PRO A 151 -13.59 -13.11 42.45
C PRO A 151 -12.16 -13.70 42.51
N HIS A 152 -11.63 -13.92 43.70
CA HIS A 152 -10.30 -14.50 43.91
C HIS A 152 -10.16 -15.96 43.44
N LEU A 153 -11.27 -16.64 43.12
CA LEU A 153 -11.23 -17.99 42.53
C LEU A 153 -11.26 -18.00 41.01
N GLY A 154 -11.39 -16.83 40.39
CA GLY A 154 -11.39 -16.65 38.96
C GLY A 154 -10.13 -15.97 38.41
N ALA A 155 -10.16 -15.69 37.12
CA ALA A 155 -9.20 -14.83 36.46
C ALA A 155 -9.94 -13.89 35.51
N SER A 156 -9.96 -12.60 35.84
CA SER A 156 -10.68 -11.58 35.07
C SER A 156 -9.95 -11.25 33.77
N VAL A 157 -10.57 -11.53 32.62
CA VAL A 157 -10.07 -11.08 31.32
C VAL A 157 -10.30 -9.60 31.10
N VAL A 158 -11.29 -9.01 31.76
CA VAL A 158 -11.60 -7.58 31.66
C VAL A 158 -10.45 -6.72 32.22
N GLU A 159 -9.98 -7.07 33.42
CA GLU A 159 -8.83 -6.38 34.03
C GLU A 159 -7.57 -6.53 33.19
N ALA A 160 -7.30 -7.72 32.68
CA ALA A 160 -6.17 -7.96 31.79
C ALA A 160 -6.28 -7.16 30.49
N ALA A 161 -7.48 -7.07 29.90
CA ALA A 161 -7.73 -6.27 28.71
C ALA A 161 -7.50 -4.77 28.95
N VAL A 162 -7.97 -4.24 30.08
CA VAL A 162 -7.76 -2.85 30.46
C VAL A 162 -6.26 -2.54 30.63
N LEU A 163 -5.53 -3.42 31.32
CA LEU A 163 -4.07 -3.25 31.50
C LEU A 163 -3.33 -3.28 30.15
N ALA A 164 -3.68 -4.24 29.26
CA ALA A 164 -3.09 -4.34 27.93
C ALA A 164 -3.38 -3.08 27.09
N THR A 165 -4.63 -2.60 27.09
CA THR A 165 -5.02 -1.38 26.38
C THR A 165 -4.28 -0.16 26.89
N ASN A 166 -4.16 0.01 28.21
CA ASN A 166 -3.43 1.10 28.81
C ASN A 166 -1.93 1.05 28.49
N ALA A 167 -1.35 -0.15 28.48
CA ALA A 167 0.05 -0.36 28.09
C ALA A 167 0.29 0.08 26.62
N VAL A 168 -0.59 -0.33 25.70
CA VAL A 168 -0.51 0.07 24.28
C VAL A 168 -0.67 1.60 24.14
N ASN A 169 -1.66 2.19 24.81
CA ASN A 169 -1.90 3.65 24.76
C ASN A 169 -0.76 4.46 25.41
N SER A 170 0.02 3.86 26.30
CA SER A 170 1.20 4.51 26.89
C SER A 170 2.42 4.55 25.93
N LEU A 171 2.40 3.78 24.86
CA LEU A 171 3.40 3.83 23.81
C LEU A 171 3.19 5.12 23.01
N TRP A 172 3.90 6.16 23.41
CA TRP A 172 3.80 7.45 22.76
C TRP A 172 4.61 7.43 21.44
N VAL A 173 3.91 7.48 20.33
CA VAL A 173 4.51 7.53 19.00
C VAL A 173 4.20 8.87 18.38
N ASN A 174 5.23 9.66 18.06
CA ASN A 174 5.04 10.87 17.28
C ASN A 174 5.16 10.53 15.79
N PRO A 175 4.06 10.54 14.99
CA PRO A 175 4.10 10.18 13.60
C PRO A 175 4.97 11.11 12.74
N ASN A 176 5.19 12.34 13.20
CA ASN A 176 6.06 13.31 12.52
C ASN A 176 7.55 13.07 12.79
N LEU A 177 7.88 12.35 13.82
CA LEU A 177 9.27 12.05 14.16
C LEU A 177 9.71 10.71 13.61
N SER A 178 9.01 10.02 12.78
CA SER A 178 9.34 8.74 12.10
C SER A 178 10.56 7.95 12.66
N LEU A 179 10.94 8.23 13.85
CA LEU A 179 12.07 7.74 14.60
C LEU A 179 11.52 7.00 15.80
N ILE A 180 10.82 5.92 15.52
CA ILE A 180 10.74 4.92 16.56
C ILE A 180 11.99 4.10 16.43
N HIS A 181 12.73 4.27 17.40
CA HIS A 181 14.01 3.64 17.58
C HIS A 181 13.82 2.27 18.20
#